data_f06ee4f6c79dff677fb92ef49121403b
#
_entry.id   f06ee4f6c79dff677fb92ef49121403b
#
_cell.length_a   1.000
_cell.length_b   1.000
_cell.length_c   1.000
_cell.angle_alpha   90.00
_cell.angle_beta   90.00
_cell.angle_gamma   90.00
#
_symmetry.space_group_name_H-M   'P 1'
#
loop_
_entity.id
_entity.type
_entity.pdbx_description
1 polymer ?
#
loop_
_entity_poly.entity_id
_entity_poly.type
_entity_poly.pdbx_seq_one_letter_code
_entity_poly.pdbx_strand_id
1 'polypeptide(L)'
;MADLKQLGLAVVGCGVVGRMRSTLAKDFPGIGWIGLADINEDLGQKLKDDIDADFFTNDFRELLKRPEVDAVVIATSTWAHGEPTLLAAELGHKLFIEKPLATDARESLQVLTAIEDAGVDAVVGYTQRFRRRFLASKARIDSGQIGDLTAVVTRAFMNQMAPTGEVRLTQ
;
A
#
# COMPACT_ATOMS: atom_id res chain seq x y z
N MET A 1 2.17 -30.12 4.59
CA MET A 1 1.77 -28.69 4.52
C MET A 1 1.03 -28.56 3.22
N ALA A 2 -0.19 -28.00 3.22
CA ALA A 2 -0.87 -27.75 1.96
C ALA A 2 -0.01 -26.81 1.11
N ASP A 3 0.14 -27.14 -0.16
CA ASP A 3 0.83 -26.31 -1.14
C ASP A 3 0.03 -24.99 -1.28
N LEU A 4 0.43 -23.97 -0.56
CA LEU A 4 -0.21 -22.65 -0.66
C LEU A 4 0.08 -22.10 -2.05
N LYS A 5 -0.97 -21.80 -2.83
CA LYS A 5 -0.81 -21.09 -4.09
C LYS A 5 0.01 -19.83 -3.82
N GLN A 6 1.15 -19.69 -4.45
CA GLN A 6 1.93 -18.46 -4.41
C GLN A 6 1.20 -17.37 -5.21
N LEU A 7 1.18 -16.18 -4.65
CA LEU A 7 0.52 -15.01 -5.24
C LEU A 7 1.50 -14.21 -6.10
N GLY A 8 0.98 -13.64 -7.17
CA GLY A 8 1.68 -12.60 -7.92
C GLY A 8 1.35 -11.22 -7.36
N LEU A 9 2.39 -10.45 -7.06
CA LEU A 9 2.30 -9.11 -6.50
C LEU A 9 2.76 -8.06 -7.51
N ALA A 10 1.90 -7.12 -7.84
CA ALA A 10 2.26 -5.90 -8.54
C ALA A 10 2.55 -4.77 -7.55
N VAL A 11 3.61 -4.00 -7.77
CA VAL A 11 3.93 -2.79 -6.99
C VAL A 11 3.97 -1.61 -7.94
N VAL A 12 3.06 -0.66 -7.76
CA VAL A 12 2.97 0.57 -8.53
C VAL A 12 3.58 1.71 -7.72
N GLY A 13 4.70 2.24 -8.20
CA GLY A 13 5.57 3.19 -7.51
C GLY A 13 6.79 2.52 -6.86
N CYS A 14 7.99 2.82 -7.38
CA CYS A 14 9.27 2.25 -6.94
C CYS A 14 10.07 3.18 -6.00
N GLY A 15 9.43 4.22 -5.45
CA GLY A 15 10.02 5.11 -4.46
C GLY A 15 10.37 4.39 -3.14
N VAL A 16 10.72 5.17 -2.11
CA VAL A 16 11.15 4.63 -0.80
C VAL A 16 10.17 3.59 -0.24
N VAL A 17 8.87 3.86 -0.32
CA VAL A 17 7.84 2.97 0.23
C VAL A 17 7.65 1.74 -0.66
N GLY A 18 7.53 1.91 -1.98
CA GLY A 18 7.41 0.79 -2.90
C GLY A 18 8.61 -0.16 -2.83
N ARG A 19 9.82 0.37 -2.77
CA ARG A 19 11.04 -0.40 -2.51
C ARG A 19 10.93 -1.22 -1.22
N MET A 20 10.54 -0.59 -0.12
CA MET A 20 10.39 -1.29 1.16
C MET A 20 9.35 -2.42 1.07
N ARG A 21 8.21 -2.18 0.42
CA ARG A 21 7.13 -3.17 0.27
C ARG A 21 7.57 -4.35 -0.60
N SER A 22 8.17 -4.08 -1.76
CA SER A 22 8.62 -5.12 -2.68
C SER A 22 9.76 -5.95 -2.11
N THR A 23 10.72 -5.33 -1.40
CA THR A 23 11.81 -6.05 -0.73
C THR A 23 11.26 -7.01 0.35
N LEU A 24 10.33 -6.54 1.20
CA LEU A 24 9.71 -7.39 2.20
C LEU A 24 8.84 -8.51 1.58
N ALA A 25 8.19 -8.24 0.45
CA ALA A 25 7.40 -9.23 -0.26
C ALA A 25 8.26 -10.33 -0.87
N LYS A 26 9.45 -10.01 -1.38
CA LYS A 26 10.38 -10.99 -1.97
C LYS A 26 10.78 -12.10 -0.98
N ASP A 27 10.91 -11.73 0.29
CA ASP A 27 11.28 -12.68 1.34
C ASP A 27 10.07 -13.47 1.89
N PHE A 28 8.86 -13.16 1.43
CA PHE A 28 7.66 -13.82 1.93
C PHE A 28 7.31 -15.06 1.10
N PRO A 29 7.26 -16.26 1.69
CA PRO A 29 7.09 -17.52 0.94
C PRO A 29 5.77 -17.63 0.16
N GLY A 30 4.76 -16.80 0.50
CA GLY A 30 3.48 -16.75 -0.20
C GLY A 30 3.50 -15.93 -1.50
N ILE A 31 4.59 -15.24 -1.81
CA ILE A 31 4.77 -14.46 -3.05
C ILE A 31 5.70 -15.24 -3.98
N GLY A 32 5.22 -15.55 -5.17
CA GLY A 32 5.96 -16.30 -6.18
C GLY A 32 6.35 -15.47 -7.41
N TRP A 33 5.76 -14.29 -7.55
CA TRP A 33 6.03 -13.38 -8.68
C TRP A 33 5.92 -11.93 -8.22
N ILE A 34 6.83 -11.07 -8.66
CA ILE A 34 6.82 -9.63 -8.38
C ILE A 34 7.01 -8.85 -9.67
N GLY A 35 6.00 -8.02 -9.99
CA GLY A 35 6.09 -7.02 -11.05
C GLY A 35 6.12 -5.61 -10.49
N LEU A 36 6.85 -4.73 -11.14
CA LEU A 36 7.06 -3.34 -10.74
C LEU A 36 6.61 -2.39 -11.84
N ALA A 37 6.05 -1.23 -11.46
CA ALA A 37 5.81 -0.13 -12.38
C ALA A 37 6.22 1.20 -11.75
N ASP A 38 6.94 2.02 -12.50
CA ASP A 38 7.26 3.42 -12.14
C ASP A 38 7.49 4.25 -13.40
N ILE A 39 7.02 5.49 -13.41
CA ILE A 39 7.26 6.43 -14.52
C ILE A 39 8.75 6.77 -14.66
N ASN A 40 9.52 6.66 -13.61
CA ASN A 40 10.97 6.79 -13.61
C ASN A 40 11.60 5.43 -13.92
N GLU A 41 11.99 5.24 -15.18
CA GLU A 41 12.53 3.99 -15.70
C GLU A 41 13.83 3.57 -14.98
N ASP A 42 14.74 4.51 -14.72
CA ASP A 42 16.02 4.23 -14.03
C ASP A 42 15.76 3.72 -12.60
N LEU A 43 14.81 4.35 -11.89
CA LEU A 43 14.45 3.97 -10.52
C LEU A 43 13.80 2.58 -10.49
N GLY A 44 12.89 2.33 -11.42
CA GLY A 44 12.17 1.07 -11.50
C GLY A 44 13.09 -0.08 -11.92
N GLN A 45 13.90 0.10 -12.95
CA GLN A 45 14.86 -0.91 -13.40
C GLN A 45 15.90 -1.22 -12.31
N LYS A 46 16.43 -0.18 -11.65
CA LYS A 46 17.33 -0.38 -10.51
C LYS A 46 16.68 -1.21 -9.40
N LEU A 47 15.44 -0.93 -9.05
CA LEU A 47 14.73 -1.71 -8.03
C LEU A 47 14.51 -3.15 -8.48
N LYS A 48 14.13 -3.37 -9.74
CA LYS A 48 13.97 -4.70 -10.32
C LYS A 48 15.24 -5.52 -10.13
N ASP A 49 16.39 -4.94 -10.48
CA ASP A 49 17.69 -5.63 -10.38
C ASP A 49 18.11 -5.87 -8.92
N ASP A 50 17.86 -4.89 -8.04
CA ASP A 50 18.23 -4.98 -6.61
C ASP A 50 17.48 -6.10 -5.86
N ILE A 51 16.24 -6.42 -6.25
CA ILE A 51 15.43 -7.45 -5.58
C ILE A 51 15.16 -8.67 -6.46
N ASP A 52 15.74 -8.73 -7.66
CA ASP A 52 15.48 -9.78 -8.64
C ASP A 52 13.96 -9.97 -8.88
N ALA A 53 13.29 -8.86 -9.22
CA ALA A 53 11.87 -8.89 -9.56
C ALA A 53 11.66 -9.45 -10.99
N ASP A 54 10.53 -10.09 -11.22
CA ASP A 54 10.26 -10.81 -12.46
C ASP A 54 9.97 -9.88 -13.65
N PHE A 55 9.36 -8.72 -13.36
CA PHE A 55 8.90 -7.80 -14.40
C PHE A 55 9.04 -6.34 -13.99
N PHE A 56 9.31 -5.46 -14.95
CA PHE A 56 9.24 -4.01 -14.81
C PHE A 56 8.69 -3.36 -16.07
N THR A 57 7.91 -2.31 -15.90
CA THR A 57 7.41 -1.44 -16.99
C THR A 57 7.26 -0.01 -16.47
N ASN A 58 7.24 0.97 -17.38
CA ASN A 58 6.92 2.36 -17.05
C ASN A 58 5.42 2.69 -17.17
N ASP A 59 4.58 1.73 -17.57
CA ASP A 59 3.12 1.87 -17.60
C ASP A 59 2.45 0.89 -16.64
N PHE A 60 1.89 1.41 -15.54
CA PHE A 60 1.17 0.57 -14.57
C PHE A 60 -0.03 -0.18 -15.19
N ARG A 61 -0.61 0.33 -16.29
CA ARG A 61 -1.73 -0.33 -16.96
C ARG A 61 -1.30 -1.64 -17.63
N GLU A 62 -0.08 -1.66 -18.15
CA GLU A 62 0.52 -2.88 -18.67
C GLU A 62 0.76 -3.89 -17.55
N LEU A 63 1.34 -3.44 -16.43
CA LEU A 63 1.58 -4.29 -15.25
C LEU A 63 0.28 -4.90 -14.74
N LEU A 64 -0.76 -4.08 -14.49
CA LEU A 64 -2.00 -4.53 -13.86
C LEU A 64 -2.81 -5.52 -14.73
N LYS A 65 -2.62 -5.53 -16.04
CA LYS A 65 -3.28 -6.46 -16.97
C LYS A 65 -2.57 -7.80 -17.10
N ARG A 66 -1.45 -7.99 -16.44
CA ARG A 66 -0.72 -9.26 -16.52
C ARG A 66 -1.46 -10.37 -15.77
N PRO A 67 -1.52 -11.57 -16.35
CA PRO A 67 -2.25 -12.69 -15.75
C PRO A 67 -1.62 -13.22 -14.45
N GLU A 68 -0.36 -12.86 -14.20
CA GLU A 68 0.33 -13.25 -12.97
C GLU A 68 -0.10 -12.43 -11.75
N VAL A 69 -0.78 -11.29 -11.93
CA VAL A 69 -1.12 -10.35 -10.84
C VAL A 69 -2.36 -10.82 -10.08
N ASP A 70 -2.20 -11.18 -8.83
CA ASP A 70 -3.28 -11.49 -7.88
C ASP A 70 -3.56 -10.31 -6.92
N ALA A 71 -2.51 -9.54 -6.55
CA ALA A 71 -2.60 -8.43 -5.61
C ALA A 71 -1.74 -7.25 -6.05
N VAL A 72 -2.15 -6.05 -5.64
CA VAL A 72 -1.50 -4.80 -6.04
C VAL A 72 -1.18 -3.95 -4.82
N VAL A 73 0.06 -3.46 -4.74
CA VAL A 73 0.48 -2.41 -3.82
C VAL A 73 0.54 -1.08 -4.57
N ILE A 74 -0.25 -0.11 -4.14
CA ILE A 74 -0.19 1.26 -4.64
C ILE A 74 0.70 2.08 -3.70
N ALA A 75 1.89 2.46 -4.18
CA ALA A 75 2.92 3.17 -3.41
C ALA A 75 3.49 4.38 -4.18
N THR A 76 2.69 4.95 -5.06
CA THR A 76 3.00 6.17 -5.82
C THR A 76 2.98 7.40 -4.90
N SER A 77 3.21 8.59 -5.46
CA SER A 77 2.88 9.85 -4.78
C SER A 77 1.37 9.95 -4.55
N THR A 78 0.95 10.60 -3.46
CA THR A 78 -0.47 10.67 -3.05
C THR A 78 -1.42 11.12 -4.16
N TRP A 79 -1.02 12.12 -4.94
CA TRP A 79 -1.81 12.63 -6.07
C TRP A 79 -1.94 11.66 -7.25
N ALA A 80 -1.16 10.60 -7.26
CA ALA A 80 -1.17 9.56 -8.30
C ALA A 80 -1.72 8.21 -7.80
N HIS A 81 -2.35 8.15 -6.62
CA HIS A 81 -2.96 6.92 -6.08
C HIS A 81 -4.24 6.53 -6.81
N GLY A 82 -5.06 7.51 -7.20
CA GLY A 82 -6.43 7.28 -7.66
C GLY A 82 -6.51 6.35 -8.88
N GLU A 83 -5.90 6.75 -9.99
CA GLU A 83 -6.04 6.03 -11.26
C GLU A 83 -5.59 4.55 -11.20
N PRO A 84 -4.38 4.21 -10.69
CA PRO A 84 -4.00 2.81 -10.59
C PRO A 84 -4.85 2.02 -9.59
N THR A 85 -5.39 2.65 -8.54
CA THR A 85 -6.31 2.00 -7.60
C THR A 85 -7.64 1.65 -8.28
N LEU A 86 -8.22 2.59 -9.02
CA LEU A 86 -9.48 2.38 -9.76
C LEU A 86 -9.34 1.25 -10.78
N LEU A 87 -8.28 1.26 -11.57
CA LEU A 87 -8.03 0.21 -12.55
C LEU A 87 -7.79 -1.15 -11.89
N ALA A 88 -7.04 -1.21 -10.79
CA ALA A 88 -6.79 -2.46 -10.08
C ALA A 88 -8.07 -3.04 -9.47
N ALA A 89 -8.97 -2.19 -8.94
CA ALA A 89 -10.29 -2.61 -8.46
C ALA A 89 -11.16 -3.14 -9.62
N GLU A 90 -11.22 -2.43 -10.75
CA GLU A 90 -11.95 -2.85 -11.95
C GLU A 90 -11.48 -4.22 -12.47
N LEU A 91 -10.18 -4.49 -12.42
CA LEU A 91 -9.59 -5.76 -12.81
C LEU A 91 -9.77 -6.87 -11.76
N GLY A 92 -10.35 -6.59 -10.60
CA GLY A 92 -10.64 -7.56 -9.55
C GLY A 92 -9.44 -7.92 -8.66
N HIS A 93 -8.38 -7.13 -8.67
CA HIS A 93 -7.19 -7.39 -7.85
C HIS A 93 -7.42 -7.03 -6.38
N LYS A 94 -6.79 -7.76 -5.46
CA LYS A 94 -6.68 -7.39 -4.05
C LYS A 94 -5.75 -6.20 -3.88
N LEU A 95 -6.10 -5.25 -2.99
CA LEU A 95 -5.45 -3.96 -2.91
C LEU A 95 -4.77 -3.70 -1.56
N PHE A 96 -3.54 -3.28 -1.61
CA PHE A 96 -2.88 -2.58 -0.52
C PHE A 96 -2.53 -1.17 -0.99
N ILE A 97 -3.17 -0.16 -0.43
CA ILE A 97 -3.02 1.24 -0.84
C ILE A 97 -2.26 1.98 0.25
N GLU A 98 -1.16 2.66 -0.08
CA GLU A 98 -0.46 3.51 0.89
C GLU A 98 -1.32 4.71 1.33
N LYS A 99 -1.03 5.20 2.51
CA LYS A 99 -1.71 6.36 3.08
C LYS A 99 -1.22 7.68 2.44
N PRO A 100 -2.10 8.66 2.32
CA PRO A 100 -3.55 8.62 2.47
C PRO A 100 -4.22 7.92 1.28
N LEU A 101 -5.49 7.54 1.41
CA LEU A 101 -6.23 6.86 0.35
C LEU A 101 -6.27 7.69 -0.94
N ALA A 102 -6.49 9.00 -0.81
CA ALA A 102 -6.49 9.97 -1.89
C ALA A 102 -6.16 11.38 -1.35
N THR A 103 -6.13 12.38 -2.23
CA THR A 103 -5.79 13.76 -1.89
C THR A 103 -6.96 14.53 -1.26
N ASP A 104 -8.19 14.16 -1.57
CA ASP A 104 -9.40 14.81 -1.04
C ASP A 104 -10.54 13.80 -0.79
N ALA A 105 -11.61 14.29 -0.16
CA ALA A 105 -12.75 13.46 0.22
C ALA A 105 -13.53 12.93 -1.00
N ARG A 106 -13.62 13.69 -2.10
CA ARG A 106 -14.35 13.27 -3.29
C ARG A 106 -13.64 12.12 -3.99
N GLU A 107 -12.32 12.25 -4.19
CA GLU A 107 -11.49 11.18 -4.75
C GLU A 107 -11.50 9.94 -3.85
N SER A 108 -11.40 10.14 -2.53
CA SER A 108 -11.50 9.04 -1.56
C SER A 108 -12.82 8.28 -1.66
N LEU A 109 -13.94 8.99 -1.85
CA LEU A 109 -15.26 8.37 -2.02
C LEU A 109 -15.34 7.61 -3.35
N GLN A 110 -14.80 8.16 -4.43
CA GLN A 110 -14.74 7.47 -5.73
C GLN A 110 -13.97 6.15 -5.63
N VAL A 111 -12.80 6.17 -5.00
CA VAL A 111 -11.99 4.96 -4.79
C VAL A 111 -12.72 3.95 -3.92
N LEU A 112 -13.33 4.40 -2.81
CA LEU A 112 -14.11 3.53 -1.92
C LEU A 112 -15.26 2.86 -2.67
N THR A 113 -16.06 3.64 -3.40
CA THR A 113 -17.19 3.11 -4.19
C THR A 113 -16.71 2.08 -5.22
N ALA A 114 -15.61 2.36 -5.93
CA ALA A 114 -15.08 1.42 -6.92
C ALA A 114 -14.63 0.09 -6.29
N ILE A 115 -14.01 0.13 -5.10
CA ILE A 115 -13.61 -1.06 -4.34
C ILE A 115 -14.84 -1.87 -3.89
N GLU A 116 -15.87 -1.18 -3.36
CA GLU A 116 -17.12 -1.80 -2.91
C GLU A 116 -17.89 -2.43 -4.06
N ASP A 117 -18.04 -1.72 -5.18
CA ASP A 117 -18.74 -2.20 -6.38
C ASP A 117 -18.03 -3.40 -7.02
N ALA A 118 -16.71 -3.40 -7.02
CA ALA A 118 -15.90 -4.53 -7.49
C ALA A 118 -15.88 -5.72 -6.52
N GLY A 119 -16.26 -5.53 -5.26
CA GLY A 119 -16.25 -6.56 -4.23
C GLY A 119 -14.85 -7.10 -3.90
N VAL A 120 -13.80 -6.30 -4.09
CA VAL A 120 -12.42 -6.71 -3.85
C VAL A 120 -11.95 -6.39 -2.43
N ASP A 121 -11.07 -7.24 -1.90
CA ASP A 121 -10.43 -6.98 -0.61
C ASP A 121 -9.44 -5.81 -0.74
N ALA A 122 -9.55 -4.80 0.12
CA ALA A 122 -8.65 -3.66 0.13
C ALA A 122 -8.22 -3.27 1.55
N VAL A 123 -6.97 -2.87 1.69
CA VAL A 123 -6.39 -2.37 2.94
C VAL A 123 -5.63 -1.08 2.69
N VAL A 124 -5.91 -0.05 3.49
CA VAL A 124 -5.11 1.19 3.47
C VAL A 124 -3.98 1.12 4.48
N GLY A 125 -2.79 1.50 4.07
CA GLY A 125 -1.52 1.38 4.79
C GLY A 125 -1.35 2.27 6.03
N TYR A 126 -2.39 2.41 6.85
CA TYR A 126 -2.30 3.09 8.16
C TYR A 126 -1.53 2.22 9.15
N THR A 127 -0.22 2.13 8.99
CA THR A 127 0.68 1.22 9.70
C THR A 127 0.57 1.26 11.23
N GLN A 128 0.16 2.41 11.79
CA GLN A 128 -0.05 2.54 13.25
C GLN A 128 -1.15 1.57 13.75
N ARG A 129 -2.16 1.26 12.95
CA ARG A 129 -3.22 0.30 13.31
C ARG A 129 -2.69 -1.12 13.56
N PHE A 130 -1.55 -1.47 12.99
CA PHE A 130 -0.95 -2.79 13.08
C PHE A 130 0.18 -2.88 14.12
N ARG A 131 0.55 -1.78 14.77
CA ARG A 131 1.60 -1.81 15.81
C ARG A 131 1.09 -2.45 17.09
N ARG A 132 1.87 -3.36 17.66
CA ARG A 132 1.54 -4.10 18.88
C ARG A 132 1.01 -3.22 20.01
N ARG A 133 1.61 -2.05 20.24
CA ARG A 133 1.18 -1.08 21.28
C ARG A 133 -0.26 -0.59 21.06
N PHE A 134 -0.64 -0.29 19.81
CA PHE A 134 -1.99 0.19 19.50
C PHE A 134 -3.00 -0.95 19.52
N LEU A 135 -2.63 -2.13 19.03
CA LEU A 135 -3.47 -3.33 19.14
C LEU A 135 -3.74 -3.71 20.59
N ALA A 136 -2.71 -3.69 21.46
CA ALA A 136 -2.87 -3.97 22.88
C ALA A 136 -3.75 -2.93 23.59
N SER A 137 -3.58 -1.63 23.25
CA SER A 137 -4.43 -0.56 23.80
C SER A 137 -5.89 -0.73 23.36
N LYS A 138 -6.12 -1.00 22.08
CA LYS A 138 -7.46 -1.26 21.55
C LYS A 138 -8.12 -2.47 22.23
N ALA A 139 -7.41 -3.57 22.39
CA ALA A 139 -7.95 -4.77 23.04
C ALA A 139 -8.38 -4.50 24.50
N ARG A 140 -7.64 -3.67 25.26
CA ARG A 140 -8.02 -3.28 26.62
C ARG A 140 -9.25 -2.38 26.66
N ILE A 141 -9.39 -1.48 25.67
CA ILE A 141 -10.59 -0.66 25.53
C ILE A 141 -11.80 -1.55 25.20
N ASP A 142 -11.68 -2.38 24.18
CA ASP A 142 -12.78 -3.24 23.69
C ASP A 142 -13.26 -4.25 24.74
N SER A 143 -12.35 -4.71 25.60
CA SER A 143 -12.68 -5.61 26.73
C SER A 143 -13.32 -4.93 27.94
N GLY A 144 -13.46 -3.60 27.90
CA GLY A 144 -13.98 -2.83 29.04
C GLY A 144 -13.01 -2.71 30.23
N GLN A 145 -11.75 -3.15 30.09
CA GLN A 145 -10.78 -3.19 31.18
C GLN A 145 -10.48 -1.82 31.79
N ILE A 146 -10.65 -0.75 31.00
CA ILE A 146 -10.44 0.63 31.45
C ILE A 146 -11.74 1.43 31.65
N GLY A 147 -12.91 0.74 31.57
CA GLY A 147 -14.22 1.38 31.66
C GLY A 147 -14.55 2.23 30.42
N ASP A 148 -15.50 3.16 30.59
CA ASP A 148 -15.95 4.03 29.51
C ASP A 148 -14.89 5.10 29.19
N LEU A 149 -14.65 5.30 27.89
CA LEU A 149 -13.74 6.34 27.42
C LEU A 149 -14.38 7.73 27.59
N THR A 150 -13.80 8.55 28.46
CA THR A 150 -14.23 9.94 28.64
C THR A 150 -13.37 10.94 27.86
N ALA A 151 -12.10 10.63 27.64
CA ALA A 151 -11.18 11.46 26.86
C ALA A 151 -10.03 10.64 26.29
N VAL A 152 -9.50 11.07 25.14
CA VAL A 152 -8.29 10.50 24.52
C VAL A 152 -7.32 11.62 24.21
N VAL A 153 -6.10 11.56 24.73
CA VAL A 153 -5.01 12.49 24.39
C VAL A 153 -3.87 11.69 23.78
N THR A 154 -3.50 12.04 22.55
CA THR A 154 -2.36 11.43 21.87
C THR A 154 -1.30 12.47 21.54
N ARG A 155 -0.02 12.06 21.62
CA ARG A 155 1.11 12.88 21.19
C ARG A 155 2.00 12.04 20.28
N ALA A 156 2.29 12.56 19.09
CA ALA A 156 3.22 11.95 18.15
C ALA A 156 4.35 12.95 17.85
N PHE A 157 5.58 12.53 18.15
CA PHE A 157 6.77 13.28 17.75
C PHE A 157 7.37 12.62 16.53
N MET A 158 7.50 13.37 15.45
CA MET A 158 8.10 12.90 14.20
C MET A 158 9.43 13.63 13.98
N ASN A 159 10.44 12.90 13.55
CA ASN A 159 11.71 13.51 13.15
C ASN A 159 11.52 14.25 11.82
N GLN A 160 11.84 15.54 11.80
CA GLN A 160 11.79 16.36 10.56
C GLN A 160 12.84 15.94 9.53
N MET A 161 13.82 15.15 9.91
CA MET A 161 14.90 14.69 9.03
C MET A 161 14.56 13.42 8.22
N ALA A 162 13.30 12.97 8.20
CA ALA A 162 12.92 11.98 7.20
C ALA A 162 13.08 12.63 5.81
N PRO A 163 13.84 12.03 4.87
CA PRO A 163 14.07 12.61 3.55
C PRO A 163 12.88 12.38 2.62
N THR A 164 11.73 12.85 3.03
CA THR A 164 10.58 13.06 2.14
C THR A 164 10.59 14.54 1.81
N GLY A 165 11.36 14.89 0.80
CA GLY A 165 11.67 16.25 0.41
C GLY A 165 10.50 17.11 -0.05
N GLU A 166 9.27 16.93 0.44
CA GLU A 166 8.13 17.77 0.11
C GLU A 166 7.03 17.69 1.18
N VAL A 167 7.35 18.07 2.42
CA VAL A 167 6.30 18.59 3.30
C VAL A 167 6.78 19.94 3.83
N ARG A 168 6.63 20.98 3.04
CA ARG A 168 6.53 22.32 3.60
C ARG A 168 5.16 22.43 4.25
N LEU A 169 5.11 22.31 5.57
CA LEU A 169 4.01 22.87 6.33
C LEU A 169 4.10 24.39 6.17
N THR A 170 3.32 24.93 5.26
CA THR A 170 3.04 26.37 5.28
C THR A 170 2.24 26.64 6.54
N GLN A 171 2.78 27.52 7.39
CA GLN A 171 2.12 28.09 8.56
C GLN A 171 0.87 28.87 8.14
#